data_a3b96bc8a34bb7db31bc4239bd98b8a2
#
_entry.id   a3b96bc8a34bb7db31bc4239bd98b8a2
#
_cell.length_a   1.000
_cell.length_b   1.000
_cell.length_c   1.000
_cell.angle_alpha   90.00
_cell.angle_beta   90.00
_cell.angle_gamma   90.00
#
_symmetry.space_group_name_H-M   'P 1'
#
loop_
_entity.id
_entity.type
_entity.pdbx_description
1 polymer ?
#
loop_
_entity_poly.entity_id
_entity_poly.type
_entity_poly.pdbx_seq_one_letter_code
_entity_poly.pdbx_strand_id
1 'polypeptide(L)'
;MSKQEVIICHNLEENLNKAINQCPHDKLFVLADEHTRKLCIPVLSGFDCIKNAHFIYIGAEDVHKNLETLAYVWKELGDKGASRHSLLINLGGGMVTDLGGFAASTFKRGIKYINIPTTLLAMVDASVGGKTGINFNGLKNEIGVFSPAESVLIDANFLKSLDIRNLLSGYAEMLKHGLISTHDHWIELLRFDFNNIDYKVLQTLVGKSVQIKENIVEQDPFERGIRKALNLGHTVGHAFESLALETQHPILHGYAVAWGIVCELYFSHIKTGFPKDKLRQTILFIKEHYGVMPFDCKQYERLYEFMKHDKKNSAGIINFTLLTEIGDIQINQSASKDEIFEMLDFYRESMGC
;
A
#
# COMPACT_ATOMS: atom_id res chain seq x y z
N MET A 1 -6.06 -20.38 5.98
CA MET A 1 -6.55 -19.45 4.97
C MET A 1 -6.19 -20.01 3.61
N SER A 2 -7.04 -19.86 2.59
CA SER A 2 -6.63 -20.15 1.20
C SER A 2 -5.44 -19.25 0.85
N LYS A 3 -4.47 -19.77 0.11
CA LYS A 3 -3.33 -19.00 -0.37
C LYS A 3 -3.85 -18.05 -1.45
N GLN A 4 -3.56 -16.74 -1.35
CA GLN A 4 -3.80 -15.77 -2.40
C GLN A 4 -2.85 -16.06 -3.57
N GLU A 5 -3.37 -16.14 -4.79
CA GLU A 5 -2.53 -16.27 -5.99
C GLU A 5 -2.22 -14.88 -6.56
N VAL A 6 -0.95 -14.48 -6.62
CA VAL A 6 -0.55 -13.21 -7.25
C VAL A 6 0.08 -13.49 -8.60
N ILE A 7 -0.44 -12.86 -9.65
CA ILE A 7 -0.05 -13.10 -11.04
C ILE A 7 0.44 -11.79 -11.66
N ILE A 8 1.71 -11.75 -12.06
CA ILE A 8 2.25 -10.67 -12.88
C ILE A 8 1.85 -10.95 -14.33
N CYS A 9 0.91 -10.16 -14.86
CA CYS A 9 0.26 -10.43 -16.14
C CYS A 9 1.14 -9.99 -17.31
N HIS A 10 1.38 -10.90 -18.25
CA HIS A 10 1.89 -10.56 -19.59
C HIS A 10 0.75 -10.40 -20.61
N ASN A 11 -0.38 -11.05 -20.34
CA ASN A 11 -1.63 -10.93 -21.08
C ASN A 11 -2.78 -10.90 -20.06
N LEU A 12 -3.31 -9.70 -19.82
CA LEU A 12 -4.35 -9.51 -18.80
C LEU A 12 -5.63 -10.29 -19.14
N GLU A 13 -6.07 -10.29 -20.41
CA GLU A 13 -7.30 -10.98 -20.82
C GLU A 13 -7.22 -12.49 -20.55
N GLU A 14 -6.12 -13.12 -20.93
CA GLU A 14 -5.91 -14.55 -20.71
C GLU A 14 -5.87 -14.89 -19.22
N ASN A 15 -5.12 -14.09 -18.41
CA ASN A 15 -5.01 -14.30 -16.98
C ASN A 15 -6.34 -14.08 -16.27
N LEU A 16 -7.10 -13.04 -16.67
CA LEU A 16 -8.42 -12.76 -16.10
C LEU A 16 -9.42 -13.86 -16.45
N ASN A 17 -9.45 -14.30 -17.70
CA ASN A 17 -10.31 -15.41 -18.12
C ASN A 17 -10.00 -16.69 -17.32
N LYS A 18 -8.70 -17.01 -17.12
CA LYS A 18 -8.30 -18.15 -16.30
C LYS A 18 -8.74 -18.00 -14.84
N ALA A 19 -8.50 -16.84 -14.23
CA ALA A 19 -8.88 -16.57 -12.83
C ALA A 19 -10.41 -16.65 -12.61
N ILE A 20 -11.21 -16.12 -13.53
CA ILE A 20 -12.66 -16.21 -13.49
C ILE A 20 -13.12 -17.67 -13.60
N ASN A 21 -12.55 -18.44 -14.52
CA ASN A 21 -12.90 -19.87 -14.72
C ASN A 21 -12.51 -20.76 -13.52
N GLN A 22 -11.47 -20.38 -12.78
CA GLN A 22 -11.10 -21.03 -11.51
C GLN A 22 -12.05 -20.74 -10.36
N CYS A 23 -12.92 -19.74 -10.51
CA CYS A 23 -13.92 -19.33 -9.53
C CYS A 23 -15.33 -19.61 -10.04
N PRO A 24 -15.89 -20.85 -9.91
CA PRO A 24 -17.26 -21.13 -10.30
C PRO A 24 -18.21 -20.11 -9.66
N HIS A 25 -19.03 -19.47 -10.48
CA HIS A 25 -19.92 -18.39 -10.04
C HIS A 25 -21.22 -18.38 -10.85
N ASP A 26 -22.29 -17.85 -10.25
CA ASP A 26 -23.59 -17.66 -10.91
C ASP A 26 -23.71 -16.26 -11.54
N LYS A 27 -23.08 -15.27 -10.94
CA LYS A 27 -23.05 -13.88 -11.43
C LYS A 27 -21.67 -13.26 -11.22
N LEU A 28 -21.32 -12.39 -12.15
CA LEU A 28 -20.05 -11.65 -12.13
C LEU A 28 -20.34 -10.17 -11.92
N PHE A 29 -19.61 -9.56 -11.00
CA PHE A 29 -19.65 -8.14 -10.68
C PHE A 29 -18.27 -7.51 -10.86
N VAL A 30 -18.22 -6.25 -11.31
CA VAL A 30 -17.00 -5.45 -11.39
C VAL A 30 -17.22 -4.17 -10.60
N LEU A 31 -16.44 -3.97 -9.55
CA LEU A 31 -16.39 -2.74 -8.77
C LEU A 31 -15.25 -1.85 -9.28
N ALA A 32 -15.54 -0.60 -9.57
CA ALA A 32 -14.58 0.41 -9.97
C ALA A 32 -14.97 1.78 -9.39
N ASP A 33 -14.00 2.68 -9.23
CA ASP A 33 -14.26 4.07 -8.91
C ASP A 33 -14.44 4.94 -10.17
N GLU A 34 -14.76 6.23 -9.99
CA GLU A 34 -14.97 7.16 -11.10
C GLU A 34 -13.73 7.37 -11.98
N HIS A 35 -12.50 7.28 -11.41
CA HIS A 35 -11.26 7.39 -12.16
C HIS A 35 -11.01 6.13 -12.97
N THR A 36 -11.11 4.97 -12.36
CA THR A 36 -10.88 3.67 -13.00
C THR A 36 -11.99 3.33 -14.00
N ARG A 37 -13.22 3.82 -13.77
CA ARG A 37 -14.27 3.77 -14.78
C ARG A 37 -13.87 4.42 -16.10
N LYS A 38 -13.22 5.58 -16.03
CA LYS A 38 -12.81 6.34 -17.23
C LYS A 38 -11.54 5.80 -17.88
N LEU A 39 -10.57 5.39 -17.07
CA LEU A 39 -9.21 5.09 -17.50
C LEU A 39 -8.92 3.58 -17.67
N CYS A 40 -9.56 2.74 -16.87
CA CYS A 40 -9.24 1.31 -16.78
C CYS A 40 -10.34 0.40 -17.36
N ILE A 41 -11.63 0.73 -17.19
CA ILE A 41 -12.72 -0.05 -17.81
C ILE A 41 -12.57 -0.17 -19.33
N PRO A 42 -12.18 0.88 -20.09
CA PRO A 42 -11.97 0.74 -21.53
C PRO A 42 -10.94 -0.33 -21.94
N VAL A 43 -9.95 -0.59 -21.10
CA VAL A 43 -8.95 -1.67 -21.32
C VAL A 43 -9.62 -3.05 -21.30
N LEU A 44 -10.64 -3.21 -20.45
CA LEU A 44 -11.36 -4.48 -20.31
C LEU A 44 -12.55 -4.62 -21.24
N SER A 45 -12.99 -3.55 -21.92
CA SER A 45 -14.25 -3.50 -22.68
C SER A 45 -14.35 -4.51 -23.84
N GLY A 46 -13.20 -5.00 -24.31
CA GLY A 46 -13.11 -6.02 -25.35
C GLY A 46 -13.06 -7.45 -24.86
N PHE A 47 -13.00 -7.67 -23.54
CA PHE A 47 -12.80 -9.00 -22.96
C PHE A 47 -14.12 -9.75 -22.86
N ASP A 48 -14.23 -10.88 -23.56
CA ASP A 48 -15.46 -11.70 -23.56
C ASP A 48 -15.81 -12.24 -22.16
N CYS A 49 -14.81 -12.48 -21.31
CA CYS A 49 -15.01 -13.04 -19.97
C CYS A 49 -15.78 -12.12 -19.01
N ILE A 50 -15.87 -10.81 -19.29
CA ILE A 50 -16.63 -9.86 -18.46
C ILE A 50 -17.84 -9.24 -19.18
N LYS A 51 -18.17 -9.70 -20.39
CA LYS A 51 -19.23 -9.14 -21.21
C LYS A 51 -20.60 -9.08 -20.52
N ASN A 52 -20.89 -10.06 -19.67
CA ASN A 52 -22.14 -10.15 -18.91
C ASN A 52 -21.99 -9.70 -17.44
N ALA A 53 -20.89 -9.04 -17.08
CA ALA A 53 -20.66 -8.58 -15.72
C ALA A 53 -21.58 -7.39 -15.37
N HIS A 54 -21.99 -7.32 -14.10
CA HIS A 54 -22.65 -6.15 -13.54
C HIS A 54 -21.63 -5.18 -12.99
N PHE A 55 -21.63 -3.96 -13.51
CA PHE A 55 -20.71 -2.92 -13.04
C PHE A 55 -21.31 -2.13 -11.88
N ILE A 56 -20.50 -1.89 -10.85
CA ILE A 56 -20.79 -1.06 -9.69
C ILE A 56 -19.75 0.04 -9.65
N TYR A 57 -20.19 1.30 -9.58
CA TYR A 57 -19.29 2.46 -9.57
C TYR A 57 -19.45 3.23 -8.27
N ILE A 58 -18.33 3.59 -7.65
CA ILE A 58 -18.23 4.34 -6.40
C ILE A 58 -17.45 5.64 -6.60
N GLY A 59 -17.57 6.56 -5.65
CA GLY A 59 -16.74 7.76 -5.65
C GLY A 59 -15.25 7.43 -5.57
N ALA A 60 -14.42 8.28 -6.15
CA ALA A 60 -12.97 8.14 -6.09
C ALA A 60 -12.41 8.72 -4.78
N GLU A 61 -11.14 8.43 -4.51
CA GLU A 61 -10.36 8.90 -3.36
C GLU A 61 -10.73 8.28 -2.00
N ASP A 62 -9.83 8.44 -1.03
CA ASP A 62 -9.90 7.78 0.28
C ASP A 62 -11.09 8.26 1.15
N VAL A 63 -11.66 9.42 0.84
CA VAL A 63 -12.88 9.93 1.52
C VAL A 63 -14.09 9.02 1.31
N HIS A 64 -14.11 8.25 0.22
CA HIS A 64 -15.14 7.27 -0.09
C HIS A 64 -14.86 5.87 0.47
N LYS A 65 -13.74 5.67 1.16
CA LYS A 65 -13.44 4.41 1.85
C LYS A 65 -14.15 4.34 3.20
N ASN A 66 -15.47 4.38 3.20
CA ASN A 66 -16.31 4.55 4.38
C ASN A 66 -17.50 3.58 4.41
N LEU A 67 -18.24 3.59 5.53
CA LEU A 67 -19.39 2.71 5.74
C LEU A 67 -20.55 2.99 4.76
N GLU A 68 -20.75 4.23 4.35
CA GLU A 68 -21.84 4.61 3.42
C GLU A 68 -21.58 4.00 2.04
N THR A 69 -20.36 4.11 1.52
CA THR A 69 -19.95 3.50 0.25
C THR A 69 -20.02 1.97 0.33
N LEU A 70 -19.61 1.40 1.46
CA LEU A 70 -19.70 -0.05 1.70
C LEU A 70 -21.17 -0.53 1.65
N ALA A 71 -22.06 0.18 2.34
CA ALA A 71 -23.50 -0.13 2.34
C ALA A 71 -24.11 -0.01 0.93
N TYR A 72 -23.68 0.99 0.16
CA TYR A 72 -24.08 1.13 -1.24
C TYR A 72 -23.63 -0.08 -2.09
N VAL A 73 -22.40 -0.55 -1.94
CA VAL A 73 -21.90 -1.74 -2.67
C VAL A 73 -22.73 -2.98 -2.29
N TRP A 74 -23.01 -3.21 -1.02
CA TRP A 74 -23.88 -4.33 -0.59
C TRP A 74 -25.29 -4.23 -1.18
N LYS A 75 -25.85 -3.02 -1.22
CA LYS A 75 -27.15 -2.77 -1.82
C LYS A 75 -27.17 -3.13 -3.31
N GLU A 76 -26.19 -2.64 -4.08
CA GLU A 76 -26.05 -2.92 -5.51
C GLU A 76 -25.89 -4.43 -5.79
N LEU A 77 -25.07 -5.13 -4.99
CA LEU A 77 -24.95 -6.58 -5.07
C LEU A 77 -26.31 -7.27 -4.84
N GLY A 78 -27.04 -6.83 -3.80
CA GLY A 78 -28.35 -7.38 -3.45
C GLY A 78 -29.41 -7.13 -4.52
N ASP A 79 -29.55 -5.88 -4.96
CA ASP A 79 -30.56 -5.45 -5.94
C ASP A 79 -30.37 -6.15 -7.31
N LYS A 80 -29.11 -6.41 -7.69
CA LYS A 80 -28.77 -7.18 -8.90
C LYS A 80 -28.79 -8.69 -8.68
N GLY A 81 -29.24 -9.14 -7.53
CA GLY A 81 -29.49 -10.55 -7.19
C GLY A 81 -28.22 -11.38 -7.04
N ALA A 82 -27.15 -10.80 -6.47
CA ALA A 82 -25.96 -11.58 -6.11
C ALA A 82 -26.31 -12.68 -5.11
N SER A 83 -25.75 -13.88 -5.31
CA SER A 83 -25.86 -15.02 -4.41
C SER A 83 -24.57 -15.22 -3.58
N ARG A 84 -24.50 -16.28 -2.81
CA ARG A 84 -23.28 -16.71 -2.12
C ARG A 84 -22.20 -17.26 -3.08
N HIS A 85 -22.59 -17.53 -4.31
CA HIS A 85 -21.73 -18.07 -5.34
C HIS A 85 -21.31 -17.03 -6.38
N SER A 86 -21.68 -15.75 -6.17
CA SER A 86 -21.28 -14.67 -7.07
C SER A 86 -19.81 -14.32 -6.89
N LEU A 87 -19.19 -13.77 -7.93
CA LEU A 87 -17.80 -13.35 -7.97
C LEU A 87 -17.73 -11.83 -8.13
N LEU A 88 -16.90 -11.17 -7.31
CA LEU A 88 -16.63 -9.74 -7.41
C LEU A 88 -15.20 -9.51 -7.94
N ILE A 89 -15.05 -8.68 -8.95
CA ILE A 89 -13.75 -8.17 -9.42
C ILE A 89 -13.61 -6.73 -8.93
N ASN A 90 -12.55 -6.44 -8.17
CA ASN A 90 -12.20 -5.10 -7.74
C ASN A 90 -11.15 -4.53 -8.71
N LEU A 91 -11.55 -3.58 -9.56
CA LEU A 91 -10.67 -2.89 -10.51
C LEU A 91 -10.38 -1.49 -10.00
N GLY A 92 -9.21 -1.28 -9.39
CA GLY A 92 -8.89 0.05 -8.86
C GLY A 92 -7.65 0.13 -8.00
N GLY A 93 -7.43 1.29 -7.42
CA GLY A 93 -6.38 1.54 -6.43
C GLY A 93 -6.66 0.87 -5.07
N GLY A 94 -5.83 1.16 -4.08
CA GLY A 94 -5.95 0.59 -2.72
C GLY A 94 -7.31 0.80 -2.09
N MET A 95 -7.96 1.95 -2.31
CA MET A 95 -9.30 2.22 -1.80
C MET A 95 -10.32 1.20 -2.33
N VAL A 96 -10.31 0.92 -3.64
CA VAL A 96 -11.25 -0.03 -4.28
C VAL A 96 -10.96 -1.46 -3.85
N THR A 97 -9.68 -1.85 -3.79
CA THR A 97 -9.29 -3.22 -3.40
C THR A 97 -9.61 -3.52 -1.94
N ASP A 98 -9.40 -2.55 -1.02
CA ASP A 98 -9.69 -2.71 0.40
C ASP A 98 -11.20 -2.73 0.68
N LEU A 99 -11.94 -1.74 0.17
CA LEU A 99 -13.38 -1.63 0.38
C LEU A 99 -14.12 -2.78 -0.32
N GLY A 100 -13.75 -3.08 -1.57
CA GLY A 100 -14.35 -4.16 -2.35
C GLY A 100 -14.05 -5.55 -1.75
N GLY A 101 -12.82 -5.77 -1.27
CA GLY A 101 -12.46 -6.98 -0.55
C GLY A 101 -13.25 -7.13 0.76
N PHE A 102 -13.45 -6.04 1.51
CA PHE A 102 -14.27 -6.04 2.72
C PHE A 102 -15.75 -6.24 2.40
N ALA A 103 -16.26 -5.62 1.34
CA ALA A 103 -17.63 -5.83 0.87
C ALA A 103 -17.87 -7.31 0.51
N ALA A 104 -16.97 -7.91 -0.26
CA ALA A 104 -17.04 -9.32 -0.63
C ALA A 104 -16.99 -10.24 0.60
N SER A 105 -16.08 -9.97 1.54
CA SER A 105 -15.86 -10.79 2.74
C SER A 105 -17.08 -10.80 3.69
N THR A 106 -17.88 -9.76 3.67
CA THR A 106 -19.00 -9.57 4.60
C THR A 106 -20.37 -9.79 3.95
N PHE A 107 -20.50 -9.62 2.63
CA PHE A 107 -21.74 -9.87 1.91
C PHE A 107 -22.11 -11.36 1.97
N LYS A 108 -23.32 -11.68 2.47
CA LYS A 108 -23.83 -13.05 2.63
C LYS A 108 -22.87 -14.03 3.36
N ARG A 109 -22.03 -13.53 4.26
CA ARG A 109 -20.96 -14.25 4.99
C ARG A 109 -19.75 -14.62 4.13
N GLY A 110 -19.54 -13.90 3.05
CA GLY A 110 -18.40 -14.03 2.15
C GLY A 110 -18.78 -14.55 0.77
N ILE A 111 -18.37 -13.81 -0.25
CA ILE A 111 -18.33 -14.20 -1.65
C ILE A 111 -16.88 -14.14 -2.14
N LYS A 112 -16.57 -14.87 -3.20
CA LYS A 112 -15.23 -14.83 -3.81
C LYS A 112 -14.96 -13.49 -4.48
N TYR A 113 -13.68 -13.08 -4.49
CA TYR A 113 -13.29 -11.88 -5.21
C TYR A 113 -11.88 -11.98 -5.81
N ILE A 114 -11.66 -11.19 -6.87
CA ILE A 114 -10.40 -11.02 -7.58
C ILE A 114 -10.03 -9.55 -7.52
N ASN A 115 -8.77 -9.23 -7.28
CA ASN A 115 -8.25 -7.86 -7.36
C ASN A 115 -7.48 -7.63 -8.67
N ILE A 116 -7.77 -6.51 -9.34
CA ILE A 116 -6.99 -5.95 -10.45
C ILE A 116 -6.52 -4.57 -10.00
N PRO A 117 -5.39 -4.48 -9.29
CA PRO A 117 -4.86 -3.20 -8.82
C PRO A 117 -4.40 -2.32 -9.99
N THR A 118 -4.76 -1.05 -9.96
CA THR A 118 -4.47 -0.09 -11.04
C THR A 118 -3.51 1.03 -10.64
N THR A 119 -3.16 1.14 -9.36
CA THR A 119 -2.12 2.05 -8.87
C THR A 119 -0.91 1.25 -8.40
N LEU A 120 0.28 1.83 -8.49
CA LEU A 120 1.50 1.14 -8.05
C LEU A 120 1.43 0.76 -6.57
N LEU A 121 0.90 1.64 -5.71
CA LEU A 121 0.70 1.36 -4.29
C LEU A 121 -0.21 0.13 -4.07
N ALA A 122 -1.28 0.01 -4.85
CA ALA A 122 -2.15 -1.15 -4.75
C ALA A 122 -1.46 -2.43 -5.26
N MET A 123 -0.66 -2.34 -6.32
CA MET A 123 0.05 -3.49 -6.90
C MET A 123 1.06 -4.09 -5.93
N VAL A 124 1.85 -3.24 -5.27
CA VAL A 124 2.97 -3.72 -4.43
C VAL A 124 2.62 -3.84 -2.95
N ASP A 125 1.52 -3.21 -2.52
CA ASP A 125 1.16 -3.18 -1.10
C ASP A 125 -0.31 -3.53 -0.84
N ALA A 126 -1.28 -2.66 -1.12
CA ALA A 126 -2.63 -2.76 -0.59
C ALA A 126 -3.38 -4.05 -1.00
N SER A 127 -3.26 -4.51 -2.26
CA SER A 127 -3.98 -5.70 -2.74
C SER A 127 -3.36 -7.04 -2.31
N VAL A 128 -2.13 -7.03 -1.76
CA VAL A 128 -1.37 -8.23 -1.39
C VAL A 128 -1.37 -8.41 0.12
N GLY A 129 -1.69 -9.62 0.57
CA GLY A 129 -1.64 -9.99 2.00
C GLY A 129 -2.98 -9.96 2.73
N GLY A 130 -4.10 -9.78 2.00
CA GLY A 130 -5.46 -10.05 2.47
C GLY A 130 -6.00 -9.10 3.54
N LYS A 131 -5.36 -7.98 3.82
CA LYS A 131 -5.95 -6.93 4.65
C LYS A 131 -7.01 -6.20 3.84
N THR A 132 -8.25 -6.15 4.34
CA THR A 132 -9.37 -5.41 3.71
C THR A 132 -10.07 -4.60 4.77
N GLY A 133 -10.69 -3.46 4.41
CA GLY A 133 -11.35 -2.64 5.40
C GLY A 133 -11.75 -1.26 4.91
N ILE A 134 -12.29 -0.50 5.85
CA ILE A 134 -12.77 0.86 5.66
C ILE A 134 -12.26 1.80 6.75
N ASN A 135 -12.31 3.08 6.45
CA ASN A 135 -12.11 4.15 7.42
C ASN A 135 -13.38 4.32 8.27
N PHE A 136 -13.23 4.64 9.53
CA PHE A 136 -14.35 4.85 10.43
C PHE A 136 -14.02 5.91 11.49
N ASN A 137 -14.95 6.81 11.77
CA ASN A 137 -14.80 7.90 12.76
C ASN A 137 -13.52 8.72 12.59
N GLY A 138 -13.12 9.03 11.35
CA GLY A 138 -11.92 9.80 11.05
C GLY A 138 -10.60 9.02 11.15
N LEU A 139 -10.66 7.73 11.50
CA LEU A 139 -9.50 6.85 11.59
C LEU A 139 -9.37 5.99 10.33
N LYS A 140 -8.17 5.93 9.76
CA LYS A 140 -7.88 5.08 8.57
C LYS A 140 -7.84 3.60 8.94
N ASN A 141 -8.45 2.76 8.07
CA ASN A 141 -8.41 1.29 8.17
C ASN A 141 -8.82 0.77 9.56
N GLU A 142 -9.85 1.39 10.18
CA GLU A 142 -10.26 1.06 11.55
C GLU A 142 -11.06 -0.23 11.62
N ILE A 143 -11.90 -0.47 10.61
CA ILE A 143 -12.75 -1.66 10.55
C ILE A 143 -12.35 -2.48 9.34
N GLY A 144 -12.03 -3.75 9.56
CA GLY A 144 -11.63 -4.64 8.47
C GLY A 144 -11.47 -6.10 8.91
N VAL A 145 -11.11 -6.92 7.94
CA VAL A 145 -10.87 -8.36 8.13
C VAL A 145 -9.64 -8.80 7.35
N PHE A 146 -9.04 -9.91 7.80
CA PHE A 146 -8.05 -10.63 7.01
C PHE A 146 -8.77 -11.62 6.09
N SER A 147 -8.93 -11.24 4.83
CA SER A 147 -9.59 -12.07 3.81
C SER A 147 -8.81 -11.93 2.50
N PRO A 148 -8.03 -12.92 2.10
CA PRO A 148 -7.28 -12.87 0.85
C PRO A 148 -8.22 -12.98 -0.36
N ALA A 149 -7.92 -12.25 -1.43
CA ALA A 149 -8.53 -12.46 -2.74
C ALA A 149 -8.18 -13.85 -3.28
N GLU A 150 -9.03 -14.43 -4.11
CA GLU A 150 -8.70 -15.68 -4.82
C GLU A 150 -7.47 -15.47 -5.72
N SER A 151 -7.44 -14.32 -6.43
CA SER A 151 -6.29 -13.91 -7.26
C SER A 151 -6.10 -12.40 -7.23
N VAL A 152 -4.84 -11.97 -7.40
CA VAL A 152 -4.46 -10.58 -7.68
C VAL A 152 -3.76 -10.55 -9.03
N LEU A 153 -4.33 -9.81 -9.98
CA LEU A 153 -3.82 -9.72 -11.35
C LEU A 153 -3.13 -8.37 -11.54
N ILE A 154 -1.80 -8.39 -11.64
CA ILE A 154 -0.97 -7.19 -11.73
C ILE A 154 -0.51 -6.98 -13.17
N ASP A 155 -0.94 -5.86 -13.77
CA ASP A 155 -0.52 -5.43 -15.11
C ASP A 155 -0.03 -3.98 -15.03
N ALA A 156 1.27 -3.78 -15.23
CA ALA A 156 1.89 -2.45 -15.20
C ALA A 156 1.40 -1.52 -16.32
N ASN A 157 0.66 -2.01 -17.31
CA ASN A 157 0.06 -1.15 -18.32
C ASN A 157 -0.95 -0.16 -17.74
N PHE A 158 -1.62 -0.47 -16.62
CA PHE A 158 -2.49 0.49 -15.94
C PHE A 158 -1.72 1.71 -15.40
N LEU A 159 -0.43 1.56 -15.11
CA LEU A 159 0.42 2.66 -14.62
C LEU A 159 0.69 3.73 -15.68
N LYS A 160 0.44 3.46 -16.97
CA LYS A 160 0.59 4.45 -18.04
C LYS A 160 -0.38 5.63 -17.93
N SER A 161 -1.53 5.42 -17.28
CA SER A 161 -2.53 6.45 -17.01
C SER A 161 -2.42 7.07 -15.62
N LEU A 162 -1.50 6.59 -14.79
CA LEU A 162 -1.27 7.09 -13.45
C LEU A 162 -0.35 8.31 -13.47
N ASP A 163 -0.69 9.36 -12.75
CA ASP A 163 0.19 10.52 -12.60
C ASP A 163 1.45 10.19 -11.80
N ILE A 164 2.50 10.99 -12.01
CA ILE A 164 3.82 10.74 -11.42
C ILE A 164 3.80 10.77 -9.88
N ARG A 165 2.95 11.59 -9.26
CA ARG A 165 2.87 11.66 -7.79
C ARG A 165 2.31 10.36 -7.21
N ASN A 166 1.27 9.82 -7.81
CA ASN A 166 0.70 8.53 -7.41
C ASN A 166 1.65 7.37 -7.76
N LEU A 167 2.42 7.45 -8.84
CA LEU A 167 3.46 6.47 -9.14
C LEU A 167 4.54 6.48 -8.05
N LEU A 168 5.09 7.66 -7.71
CA LEU A 168 6.07 7.82 -6.63
C LEU A 168 5.52 7.35 -5.28
N SER A 169 4.24 7.60 -5.00
CA SER A 169 3.61 7.11 -3.77
C SER A 169 3.69 5.58 -3.65
N GLY A 170 3.43 4.83 -4.73
CA GLY A 170 3.63 3.38 -4.72
C GLY A 170 5.11 2.97 -4.71
N TYR A 171 5.97 3.77 -5.34
CA TYR A 171 7.40 3.48 -5.42
C TYR A 171 8.13 3.59 -4.07
N ALA A 172 7.63 4.40 -3.14
CA ALA A 172 8.14 4.44 -1.77
C ALA A 172 8.03 3.09 -1.05
N GLU A 173 6.95 2.34 -1.31
CA GLU A 173 6.78 0.98 -0.79
C GLU A 173 7.77 0.00 -1.44
N MET A 174 8.06 0.16 -2.73
CA MET A 174 9.10 -0.63 -3.38
C MET A 174 10.48 -0.32 -2.79
N LEU A 175 10.80 0.95 -2.55
CA LEU A 175 12.04 1.37 -1.89
C LEU A 175 12.17 0.73 -0.49
N LYS A 176 11.09 0.72 0.29
CA LYS A 176 11.02 -0.02 1.56
C LYS A 176 11.30 -1.51 1.35
N HIS A 177 10.69 -2.15 0.35
CA HIS A 177 10.93 -3.56 0.04
C HIS A 177 12.40 -3.82 -0.33
N GLY A 178 13.04 -2.91 -1.08
CA GLY A 178 14.47 -2.97 -1.36
C GLY A 178 15.31 -2.96 -0.09
N LEU A 179 15.05 -2.01 0.81
CA LEU A 179 15.77 -1.85 2.08
C LEU A 179 15.64 -3.07 3.00
N ILE A 180 14.46 -3.71 3.07
CA ILE A 180 14.23 -4.87 3.94
C ILE A 180 14.57 -6.22 3.27
N SER A 181 15.13 -6.24 2.05
CA SER A 181 15.38 -7.48 1.33
C SER A 181 16.83 -7.65 0.91
N THR A 182 17.23 -7.11 -0.23
CA THR A 182 18.58 -7.31 -0.78
C THR A 182 19.20 -6.01 -1.29
N HIS A 183 20.52 -5.92 -1.16
CA HIS A 183 21.28 -4.79 -1.67
C HIS A 183 21.06 -4.59 -3.19
N ASP A 184 21.01 -5.67 -3.97
CA ASP A 184 20.86 -5.58 -5.42
C ASP A 184 19.50 -4.98 -5.81
N HIS A 185 18.41 -5.42 -5.15
CA HIS A 185 17.09 -4.85 -5.41
C HIS A 185 16.99 -3.38 -4.99
N TRP A 186 17.57 -3.02 -3.84
CA TRP A 186 17.65 -1.62 -3.42
C TRP A 186 18.41 -0.74 -4.44
N ILE A 187 19.56 -1.20 -4.97
CA ILE A 187 20.32 -0.47 -6.01
C ILE A 187 19.53 -0.35 -7.31
N GLU A 188 18.85 -1.41 -7.76
CA GLU A 188 17.98 -1.36 -8.94
C GLU A 188 16.92 -0.27 -8.80
N LEU A 189 16.30 -0.17 -7.61
CA LEU A 189 15.29 0.85 -7.32
C LEU A 189 15.88 2.27 -7.30
N LEU A 190 17.06 2.48 -6.72
CA LEU A 190 17.72 3.80 -6.72
C LEU A 190 18.13 4.25 -8.14
N ARG A 191 18.30 3.33 -9.08
CA ARG A 191 18.73 3.64 -10.47
C ARG A 191 17.58 3.78 -11.46
N PHE A 192 16.34 3.62 -11.01
CA PHE A 192 15.19 3.70 -11.90
C PHE A 192 15.00 5.14 -12.41
N ASP A 193 14.85 5.28 -13.74
CA ASP A 193 14.69 6.59 -14.40
C ASP A 193 13.22 6.97 -14.51
N PHE A 194 12.77 7.91 -13.68
CA PHE A 194 11.40 8.45 -13.73
C PHE A 194 11.17 9.45 -14.88
N ASN A 195 12.22 9.95 -15.51
CA ASN A 195 12.08 10.86 -16.66
C ASN A 195 11.81 10.09 -17.94
N ASN A 196 12.21 8.81 -18.00
CA ASN A 196 11.99 7.94 -19.14
C ASN A 196 11.55 6.54 -18.68
N ILE A 197 10.28 6.42 -18.28
CA ILE A 197 9.74 5.22 -17.66
C ILE A 197 9.65 4.05 -18.64
N ASP A 198 10.47 3.02 -18.43
CA ASP A 198 10.29 1.72 -19.07
C ASP A 198 9.34 0.85 -18.25
N TYR A 199 8.10 0.71 -18.72
CA TYR A 199 7.07 -0.06 -18.02
C TYR A 199 7.36 -1.58 -17.96
N LYS A 200 8.22 -2.12 -18.83
CA LYS A 200 8.64 -3.53 -18.74
C LYS A 200 9.63 -3.72 -17.59
N VAL A 201 10.58 -2.79 -17.46
CA VAL A 201 11.50 -2.74 -16.33
C VAL A 201 10.70 -2.54 -15.04
N LEU A 202 9.78 -1.59 -15.03
CA LEU A 202 8.93 -1.32 -13.87
C LEU A 202 8.11 -2.57 -13.46
N GLN A 203 7.53 -3.29 -14.41
CA GLN A 203 6.79 -4.53 -14.14
C GLN A 203 7.68 -5.61 -13.50
N THR A 204 8.94 -5.71 -13.95
CA THR A 204 9.92 -6.63 -13.35
C THR A 204 10.23 -6.24 -11.89
N LEU A 205 10.43 -4.95 -11.61
CA LEU A 205 10.68 -4.43 -10.27
C LEU A 205 9.45 -4.61 -9.36
N VAL A 206 8.24 -4.39 -9.90
CA VAL A 206 6.98 -4.67 -9.20
C VAL A 206 6.91 -6.15 -8.82
N GLY A 207 7.20 -7.06 -9.74
CA GLY A 207 7.21 -8.50 -9.47
C GLY A 207 8.16 -8.88 -8.33
N LYS A 208 9.38 -8.33 -8.31
CA LYS A 208 10.35 -8.52 -7.21
C LYS A 208 9.81 -8.00 -5.87
N SER A 209 9.26 -6.79 -5.86
CA SER A 209 8.68 -6.17 -4.66
C SER A 209 7.51 -6.97 -4.11
N VAL A 210 6.62 -7.44 -4.98
CA VAL A 210 5.49 -8.31 -4.61
C VAL A 210 5.97 -9.61 -3.98
N GLN A 211 6.96 -10.27 -4.59
CA GLN A 211 7.52 -11.52 -4.08
C GLN A 211 8.11 -11.35 -2.67
N ILE A 212 8.77 -10.23 -2.40
CA ILE A 212 9.30 -9.89 -1.06
C ILE A 212 8.15 -9.83 -0.05
N LYS A 213 7.09 -9.10 -0.39
CA LYS A 213 5.92 -8.98 0.48
C LYS A 213 5.21 -10.32 0.69
N GLU A 214 4.99 -11.10 -0.37
CA GLU A 214 4.37 -12.43 -0.26
C GLU A 214 5.16 -13.35 0.68
N ASN A 215 6.48 -13.40 0.52
CA ASN A 215 7.35 -14.21 1.38
C ASN A 215 7.23 -13.83 2.87
N ILE A 216 7.11 -12.54 3.17
CA ILE A 216 6.94 -12.05 4.54
C ILE A 216 5.54 -12.37 5.06
N VAL A 217 4.50 -12.17 4.25
CA VAL A 217 3.10 -12.44 4.62
C VAL A 217 2.85 -13.93 4.84
N GLU A 218 3.45 -14.82 4.03
CA GLU A 218 3.34 -16.27 4.21
C GLU A 218 3.91 -16.73 5.55
N GLN A 219 5.02 -16.11 6.00
CA GLN A 219 5.64 -16.43 7.29
C GLN A 219 4.85 -15.89 8.48
N ASP A 220 4.17 -14.74 8.32
CA ASP A 220 3.44 -14.08 9.39
C ASP A 220 2.16 -13.41 8.88
N PRO A 221 1.10 -14.18 8.60
CA PRO A 221 -0.15 -13.65 8.05
C PRO A 221 -0.84 -12.60 8.93
N PHE A 222 -0.63 -12.66 10.25
CA PHE A 222 -1.32 -11.80 11.24
C PHE A 222 -0.47 -10.68 11.84
N GLU A 223 0.74 -10.44 11.30
CA GLU A 223 1.63 -9.35 11.73
C GLU A 223 2.02 -9.41 13.23
N ARG A 224 2.33 -10.59 13.70
CA ARG A 224 2.78 -10.79 15.11
C ARG A 224 4.30 -10.79 15.26
N GLY A 225 5.03 -11.00 14.17
CA GLY A 225 6.49 -11.13 14.13
C GLY A 225 7.10 -10.42 12.92
N ILE A 226 7.70 -11.19 11.99
CA ILE A 226 8.50 -10.67 10.87
C ILE A 226 7.72 -9.73 9.92
N ARG A 227 6.41 -9.86 9.80
CA ARG A 227 5.61 -8.94 8.97
C ARG A 227 5.68 -7.50 9.45
N LYS A 228 6.08 -7.24 10.70
CA LYS A 228 6.40 -5.90 11.20
C LYS A 228 7.56 -5.24 10.45
N ALA A 229 8.39 -5.99 9.73
CA ALA A 229 9.40 -5.45 8.83
C ALA A 229 8.82 -4.50 7.78
N LEU A 230 7.60 -4.77 7.32
CA LEU A 230 6.86 -3.92 6.38
C LEU A 230 6.48 -2.55 6.98
N ASN A 231 6.73 -2.34 8.28
CA ASN A 231 6.48 -1.07 8.95
C ASN A 231 7.68 -0.11 8.97
N LEU A 232 8.80 -0.46 8.33
CA LEU A 232 9.92 0.48 8.14
C LEU A 232 9.41 1.78 7.49
N GLY A 233 9.71 2.92 8.09
CA GLY A 233 9.25 4.24 7.65
C GLY A 233 7.82 4.61 8.04
N HIS A 234 7.04 3.69 8.59
CA HIS A 234 5.61 3.94 8.86
C HIS A 234 5.34 4.59 10.21
N THR A 235 6.17 4.37 11.22
CA THR A 235 5.94 4.95 12.55
C THR A 235 6.00 6.48 12.47
N VAL A 236 7.02 7.01 11.81
CA VAL A 236 7.16 8.44 11.57
C VAL A 236 6.26 8.90 10.42
N GLY A 237 6.13 8.09 9.36
CA GLY A 237 5.30 8.40 8.20
C GLY A 237 3.83 8.66 8.57
N HIS A 238 3.22 7.82 9.40
CA HIS A 238 1.85 8.04 9.87
C HIS A 238 1.70 9.30 10.73
N ALA A 239 2.74 9.66 11.50
CA ALA A 239 2.73 10.93 12.23
C ALA A 239 2.77 12.13 11.25
N PHE A 240 3.54 12.05 10.17
CA PHE A 240 3.56 13.07 9.11
C PHE A 240 2.21 13.15 8.38
N GLU A 241 1.56 12.03 8.06
CA GLU A 241 0.20 12.05 7.49
C GLU A 241 -0.79 12.73 8.43
N SER A 242 -0.72 12.41 9.73
CA SER A 242 -1.61 13.00 10.74
C SER A 242 -1.41 14.51 10.88
N LEU A 243 -0.15 14.96 10.89
CA LEU A 243 0.19 16.39 10.93
C LEU A 243 -0.30 17.12 9.67
N ALA A 244 -0.12 16.51 8.49
CA ALA A 244 -0.56 17.07 7.22
C ALA A 244 -2.08 17.18 7.13
N LEU A 245 -2.82 16.22 7.68
CA LEU A 245 -4.28 16.29 7.77
C LEU A 245 -4.74 17.40 8.73
N GLU A 246 -4.09 17.53 9.91
CA GLU A 246 -4.41 18.56 10.88
C GLU A 246 -4.15 19.98 10.33
N THR A 247 -3.08 20.13 9.54
CA THR A 247 -2.74 21.40 8.90
C THR A 247 -3.49 21.65 7.58
N GLN A 248 -4.42 20.78 7.19
CA GLN A 248 -5.22 20.85 5.96
C GLN A 248 -4.40 20.81 4.66
N HIS A 249 -3.22 20.19 4.69
CA HIS A 249 -2.36 19.95 3.54
C HIS A 249 -2.11 18.43 3.36
N PRO A 250 -3.14 17.65 2.97
CA PRO A 250 -3.03 16.20 2.91
C PRO A 250 -1.92 15.78 1.94
N ILE A 251 -1.19 14.76 2.34
CA ILE A 251 -0.09 14.16 1.57
C ILE A 251 -0.44 12.74 1.17
N LEU A 252 0.17 12.25 0.09
CA LEU A 252 0.02 10.87 -0.31
C LEU A 252 0.82 9.95 0.63
N HIS A 253 0.26 8.79 0.95
CA HIS A 253 0.82 7.81 1.88
C HIS A 253 2.31 7.51 1.62
N GLY A 254 2.68 7.17 0.39
CA GLY A 254 4.06 6.84 0.08
C GLY A 254 5.06 8.01 0.26
N TYR A 255 4.62 9.26 0.14
CA TYR A 255 5.46 10.40 0.49
C TYR A 255 5.77 10.42 1.98
N ALA A 256 4.75 10.21 2.80
CA ALA A 256 4.94 10.10 4.25
C ALA A 256 5.88 8.94 4.63
N VAL A 257 5.69 7.78 3.98
CA VAL A 257 6.56 6.61 4.19
C VAL A 257 8.00 6.90 3.75
N ALA A 258 8.21 7.54 2.60
CA ALA A 258 9.56 7.92 2.14
C ALA A 258 10.27 8.83 3.14
N TRP A 259 9.60 9.86 3.63
CA TRP A 259 10.17 10.75 4.66
C TRP A 259 10.37 10.04 6.00
N GLY A 260 9.45 9.14 6.37
CA GLY A 260 9.61 8.29 7.54
C GLY A 260 10.82 7.35 7.43
N ILE A 261 11.12 6.83 6.23
CA ILE A 261 12.33 6.02 5.98
C ILE A 261 13.59 6.83 6.28
N VAL A 262 13.66 8.13 5.93
CA VAL A 262 14.80 8.98 6.30
C VAL A 262 15.03 8.99 7.82
N CYS A 263 13.95 9.17 8.58
CA CYS A 263 13.98 9.20 10.04
C CYS A 263 14.42 7.86 10.64
N GLU A 264 13.78 6.78 10.20
CA GLU A 264 14.02 5.43 10.76
C GLU A 264 15.36 4.85 10.32
N LEU A 265 15.90 5.23 9.15
CA LEU A 265 17.28 4.90 8.76
C LEU A 265 18.32 5.70 9.57
N TYR A 266 18.03 6.93 10.00
CA TYR A 266 18.89 7.62 10.96
C TYR A 266 18.94 6.86 12.28
N PHE A 267 17.81 6.42 12.82
CA PHE A 267 17.80 5.56 14.00
C PHE A 267 18.54 4.25 13.76
N SER A 268 18.39 3.65 12.60
CA SER A 268 19.14 2.46 12.22
C SER A 268 20.66 2.72 12.27
N HIS A 269 21.09 3.88 11.80
CA HIS A 269 22.51 4.25 11.86
C HIS A 269 23.03 4.41 13.29
N ILE A 270 22.34 5.18 14.13
CA ILE A 270 22.84 5.49 15.49
C ILE A 270 22.63 4.35 16.49
N LYS A 271 21.57 3.54 16.34
CA LYS A 271 21.24 2.48 17.31
C LYS A 271 21.75 1.10 16.92
N THR A 272 21.78 0.79 15.62
CA THR A 272 22.09 -0.56 15.13
C THR A 272 23.28 -0.60 14.19
N GLY A 273 23.88 0.56 13.85
CA GLY A 273 25.10 0.63 13.05
C GLY A 273 24.87 0.56 11.53
N PHE A 274 23.65 0.83 11.04
CA PHE A 274 23.37 0.85 9.60
C PHE A 274 24.36 1.73 8.83
N PRO A 275 24.91 1.29 7.68
CA PRO A 275 25.98 2.00 6.97
C PRO A 275 25.61 3.42 6.53
N LYS A 276 26.45 4.39 6.89
CA LYS A 276 26.23 5.81 6.63
C LYS A 276 26.15 6.15 5.13
N ASP A 277 26.88 5.45 4.30
CA ASP A 277 26.87 5.64 2.84
C ASP A 277 25.53 5.24 2.24
N LYS A 278 24.90 4.15 2.70
CA LYS A 278 23.58 3.69 2.27
C LYS A 278 22.47 4.61 2.79
N LEU A 279 22.56 5.06 4.03
CA LEU A 279 21.70 6.10 4.58
C LEU A 279 21.73 7.35 3.68
N ARG A 280 22.92 7.85 3.35
CA ARG A 280 23.08 9.04 2.50
C ARG A 280 22.51 8.85 1.10
N GLN A 281 22.75 7.71 0.46
CA GLN A 281 22.23 7.42 -0.88
C GLN A 281 20.69 7.41 -0.88
N THR A 282 20.09 6.78 0.14
CA THR A 282 18.64 6.73 0.28
C THR A 282 18.05 8.13 0.52
N ILE A 283 18.69 8.95 1.39
CA ILE A 283 18.26 10.35 1.63
C ILE A 283 18.32 11.17 0.35
N LEU A 284 19.38 11.08 -0.43
CA LEU A 284 19.53 11.83 -1.67
C LEU A 284 18.43 11.47 -2.67
N PHE A 285 18.15 10.17 -2.84
CA PHE A 285 17.06 9.71 -3.69
C PHE A 285 15.69 10.23 -3.22
N ILE A 286 15.41 10.14 -1.91
CA ILE A 286 14.13 10.61 -1.35
C ILE A 286 14.00 12.12 -1.52
N LYS A 287 15.06 12.88 -1.25
CA LYS A 287 15.05 14.34 -1.41
C LYS A 287 14.80 14.76 -2.86
N GLU A 288 15.41 14.07 -3.82
CA GLU A 288 15.27 14.34 -5.25
C GLU A 288 13.85 14.10 -5.75
N HIS A 289 13.24 12.99 -5.38
CA HIS A 289 11.96 12.55 -5.97
C HIS A 289 10.72 12.91 -5.14
N TYR A 290 10.84 13.01 -3.81
CA TYR A 290 9.72 13.26 -2.90
C TYR A 290 9.73 14.67 -2.29
N GLY A 291 10.83 15.42 -2.47
CA GLY A 291 10.98 16.69 -1.80
C GLY A 291 11.05 16.55 -0.28
N VAL A 292 10.46 17.48 0.45
CA VAL A 292 10.54 17.53 1.91
C VAL A 292 9.16 17.71 2.55
N MET A 293 8.95 17.12 3.72
CA MET A 293 7.84 17.44 4.62
C MET A 293 8.26 18.64 5.49
N PRO A 294 7.69 19.81 5.28
CA PRO A 294 8.05 20.98 6.08
C PRO A 294 7.39 20.93 7.45
N PHE A 295 8.17 21.09 8.50
CA PHE A 295 7.69 21.33 9.87
C PHE A 295 8.78 22.04 10.69
N ASP A 296 8.39 22.68 11.80
CA ASP A 296 9.31 23.35 12.71
C ASP A 296 9.36 22.65 14.08
N CYS A 297 10.28 23.09 14.96
CA CYS A 297 10.46 22.46 16.27
C CYS A 297 9.24 22.60 17.20
N LYS A 298 8.30 23.53 16.94
CA LYS A 298 7.06 23.65 17.70
C LYS A 298 6.09 22.49 17.47
N GLN A 299 6.27 21.75 16.37
CA GLN A 299 5.44 20.62 16.01
C GLN A 299 6.00 19.28 16.53
N TYR A 300 7.20 19.24 17.12
CA TYR A 300 7.83 18.00 17.61
C TYR A 300 6.96 17.29 18.64
N GLU A 301 6.42 18.03 19.61
CA GLU A 301 5.54 17.45 20.61
C GLU A 301 4.30 16.82 19.97
N ARG A 302 3.74 17.49 18.95
CA ARG A 302 2.57 16.98 18.25
C ARG A 302 2.88 15.72 17.44
N LEU A 303 4.03 15.69 16.74
CA LEU A 303 4.49 14.51 16.03
C LEU A 303 4.74 13.33 16.99
N TYR A 304 5.34 13.60 18.15
CA TYR A 304 5.55 12.59 19.18
C TYR A 304 4.23 11.99 19.68
N GLU A 305 3.21 12.82 19.95
CA GLU A 305 1.89 12.35 20.36
C GLU A 305 1.22 11.51 19.25
N PHE A 306 1.32 11.90 17.97
CA PHE A 306 0.83 11.07 16.87
C PHE A 306 1.53 9.71 16.82
N MET A 307 2.86 9.67 16.98
CA MET A 307 3.59 8.40 17.05
C MET A 307 3.11 7.51 18.20
N LYS A 308 2.83 8.07 19.39
CA LYS A 308 2.31 7.30 20.54
C LYS A 308 0.95 6.65 20.28
N HIS A 309 0.11 7.31 19.51
CA HIS A 309 -1.24 6.83 19.19
C HIS A 309 -1.29 5.86 18.00
N ASP A 310 -0.14 5.53 17.37
CA ASP A 310 -0.11 4.52 16.31
C ASP A 310 -0.56 3.16 16.88
N LYS A 311 -1.44 2.46 16.13
CA LYS A 311 -2.02 1.16 16.48
C LYS A 311 -0.98 0.05 16.75
N LYS A 312 0.25 0.24 16.29
CA LYS A 312 1.37 -0.69 16.46
C LYS A 312 1.99 -0.64 17.86
N ASN A 313 1.63 0.36 18.65
CA ASN A 313 2.19 0.58 19.97
C ASN A 313 1.44 -0.20 21.04
N SER A 314 2.19 -0.73 21.99
CA SER A 314 1.66 -1.39 23.18
C SER A 314 2.16 -0.67 24.42
N ALA A 315 1.25 -0.40 25.36
CA ALA A 315 1.57 0.22 26.67
C ALA A 315 2.30 1.59 26.56
N GLY A 316 2.05 2.37 25.50
CA GLY A 316 2.65 3.70 25.32
C GLY A 316 4.11 3.70 24.85
N ILE A 317 4.66 2.54 24.49
CA ILE A 317 6.00 2.43 23.90
C ILE A 317 5.89 2.56 22.39
N ILE A 318 6.61 3.52 21.81
CA ILE A 318 6.69 3.70 20.37
C ILE A 318 7.63 2.65 19.79
N ASN A 319 7.12 1.83 18.88
CA ASN A 319 7.87 0.75 18.25
C ASN A 319 8.32 1.14 16.84
N PHE A 320 9.61 0.90 16.57
CA PHE A 320 10.24 1.11 15.28
C PHE A 320 10.71 -0.21 14.68
N THR A 321 10.77 -0.25 13.37
CA THR A 321 11.52 -1.24 12.60
C THR A 321 12.83 -0.59 12.16
N LEU A 322 13.96 -1.14 12.55
CA LEU A 322 15.29 -0.63 12.21
C LEU A 322 16.07 -1.68 11.42
N LEU A 323 17.19 -1.28 10.82
CA LEU A 323 18.08 -2.13 10.05
C LEU A 323 19.50 -2.07 10.62
N THR A 324 20.21 -3.19 10.65
CA THR A 324 21.68 -3.19 10.87
C THR A 324 22.41 -3.12 9.54
N GLU A 325 21.80 -3.68 8.49
CA GLU A 325 22.23 -3.70 7.10
C GLU A 325 21.00 -3.81 6.20
N ILE A 326 21.11 -3.59 4.89
CA ILE A 326 20.03 -3.89 3.95
C ILE A 326 19.69 -5.38 4.06
N GLY A 327 18.40 -5.66 4.33
CA GLY A 327 17.90 -7.02 4.54
C GLY A 327 18.10 -7.59 5.94
N ASP A 328 18.82 -6.91 6.83
CA ASP A 328 18.97 -7.34 8.23
C ASP A 328 18.09 -6.47 9.15
N ILE A 329 16.98 -7.03 9.58
CA ILE A 329 15.84 -6.32 10.16
C ILE A 329 15.78 -6.53 11.67
N GLN A 330 15.65 -5.42 12.39
CA GLN A 330 15.44 -5.38 13.84
C GLN A 330 14.04 -4.81 14.15
N ILE A 331 13.08 -5.69 14.42
CA ILE A 331 11.72 -5.29 14.81
C ILE A 331 11.63 -4.94 16.30
N ASN A 332 10.56 -4.22 16.69
CA ASN A 332 10.25 -3.84 18.06
C ASN A 332 11.38 -3.05 18.76
N GLN A 333 12.05 -2.18 18.04
CA GLN A 333 13.01 -1.25 18.60
C GLN A 333 12.28 -0.04 19.19
N SER A 334 12.77 0.51 20.29
CA SER A 334 12.17 1.66 20.95
C SER A 334 13.13 2.83 21.01
N ALA A 335 12.57 4.03 21.18
CA ALA A 335 13.33 5.25 21.38
C ALA A 335 12.69 6.10 22.48
N SER A 336 13.55 6.84 23.23
CA SER A 336 13.09 7.86 24.16
C SER A 336 12.55 9.08 23.40
N LYS A 337 11.86 9.96 24.13
CA LYS A 337 11.36 11.21 23.56
C LYS A 337 12.51 12.09 23.04
N ASP A 338 13.60 12.19 23.78
CA ASP A 338 14.75 13.01 23.40
C ASP A 338 15.40 12.47 22.13
N GLU A 339 15.60 11.16 22.01
CA GLU A 339 16.09 10.54 20.78
C GLU A 339 15.18 10.80 19.57
N ILE A 340 13.84 10.79 19.77
CA ILE A 340 12.89 11.13 18.71
C ILE A 340 13.03 12.58 18.28
N PHE A 341 13.26 13.50 19.20
CA PHE A 341 13.48 14.91 18.86
C PHE A 341 14.80 15.11 18.12
N GLU A 342 15.89 14.43 18.51
CA GLU A 342 17.15 14.41 17.75
C GLU A 342 16.97 13.85 16.33
N MET A 343 16.17 12.82 16.16
CA MET A 343 15.83 12.28 14.85
C MET A 343 15.08 13.30 13.98
N LEU A 344 14.14 14.05 14.56
CA LEU A 344 13.42 15.10 13.86
C LEU A 344 14.32 16.28 13.49
N ASP A 345 15.28 16.65 14.34
CA ASP A 345 16.33 17.63 14.03
C ASP A 345 17.20 17.15 12.87
N PHE A 346 17.68 15.89 12.92
CA PHE A 346 18.42 15.30 11.81
C PHE A 346 17.63 15.34 10.49
N TYR A 347 16.35 14.99 10.52
CA TYR A 347 15.49 15.06 9.32
C TYR A 347 15.51 16.47 8.74
N ARG A 348 15.22 17.48 9.56
CA ARG A 348 15.18 18.88 9.12
C ARG A 348 16.52 19.35 8.54
N GLU A 349 17.62 19.06 9.18
CA GLU A 349 18.95 19.42 8.71
C GLU A 349 19.30 18.73 7.38
N SER A 350 19.09 17.42 7.30
CA SER A 350 19.43 16.63 6.12
C SER A 350 18.54 16.92 4.91
N MET A 351 17.26 17.18 5.15
CA MET A 351 16.30 17.49 4.09
C MET A 351 16.27 18.98 3.75
N GLY A 352 16.68 19.87 4.64
CA GLY A 352 16.80 21.31 4.41
C GLY A 352 15.47 22.04 4.62
N CYS A 353 14.76 21.76 5.70
CA CYS A 353 13.52 22.43 6.11
C CYS A 353 13.59 22.93 7.56
#